data_24e91ff1767f0fc8e6d8d1dd07678ea4
#
_entry.id   24e91ff1767f0fc8e6d8d1dd07678ea4
#
_cell.length_a   1.000
_cell.length_b   1.000
_cell.length_c   1.000
_cell.angle_alpha   90.00
_cell.angle_beta   90.00
_cell.angle_gamma   90.00
#
_symmetry.space_group_name_H-M   'P 1'
#
loop_
_entity.id
_entity.type
_entity.pdbx_description
1 polymer ?
#
loop_
_entity_poly.entity_id
_entity_poly.type
_entity_poly.pdbx_seq_one_letter_code
_entity_poly.pdbx_strand_id
1 'polypeptide(L)'
;MNMQASDITALVNEVSTPDVSAEAQDTAARISALLRHLFLYDRGNVLRVIEESGLSMTQSKALLELGGLGEATEARQVSELAEALGVSVPSMSRAVDGLVKKRLASRVEDREDRRVRRIAITAKGKKLVDTLVVVRQAGMETFAASLTAAQRRKLDAAVDSLMDRDDIAEAFAHLKEVGPA
;
A
#
# COMPACT_ATOMS: atom_id res chain seq x y z
N MET A 1 -10.71 -5.79 22.48
CA MET A 1 -10.38 -4.54 23.20
C MET A 1 -11.22 -3.47 22.51
N ASN A 2 -12.28 -3.00 23.16
CA ASN A 2 -13.14 -1.95 22.61
C ASN A 2 -12.45 -0.61 22.82
N MET A 3 -12.05 0.02 21.74
CA MET A 3 -11.51 1.39 21.74
C MET A 3 -12.68 2.35 22.02
N GLN A 4 -12.56 3.18 23.05
CA GLN A 4 -13.60 4.15 23.40
C GLN A 4 -13.54 5.39 22.49
N ALA A 5 -14.63 6.13 22.38
CA ALA A 5 -14.68 7.35 21.54
C ALA A 5 -13.62 8.39 21.97
N SER A 6 -13.24 8.41 23.25
CA SER A 6 -12.15 9.23 23.79
C SER A 6 -10.79 8.87 23.18
N ASP A 7 -10.54 7.57 22.94
CA ASP A 7 -9.27 7.10 22.39
C ASP A 7 -9.13 7.49 20.91
N ILE A 8 -10.26 7.46 20.18
CA ILE A 8 -10.31 7.92 18.78
C ILE A 8 -10.06 9.43 18.69
N THR A 9 -10.66 10.20 19.60
CA THR A 9 -10.46 11.66 19.64
C THR A 9 -9.01 12.02 19.99
N ALA A 10 -8.36 11.27 20.88
CA ALA A 10 -6.95 11.45 21.21
C ALA A 10 -6.06 11.17 19.99
N LEU A 11 -6.29 10.06 19.27
CA LEU A 11 -5.56 9.72 18.05
C LEU A 11 -5.75 10.76 16.94
N VAL A 12 -6.95 11.33 16.79
CA VAL A 12 -7.21 12.38 15.80
C VAL A 12 -6.46 13.67 16.17
N ASN A 13 -6.35 14.00 17.47
CA ASN A 13 -5.63 15.18 17.94
C ASN A 13 -4.10 15.02 17.88
N GLU A 14 -3.58 13.79 17.89
CA GLU A 14 -2.16 13.50 17.70
C GLU A 14 -1.72 13.63 16.22
N VAL A 15 -2.65 13.58 15.28
CA VAL A 15 -2.38 13.91 13.87
C VAL A 15 -2.24 15.42 13.77
N SER A 16 -1.01 15.90 13.95
CA SER A 16 -0.66 17.32 13.78
C SER A 16 -0.94 17.67 12.31
N THR A 17 -2.10 18.28 12.05
CA THR A 17 -2.38 18.85 10.73
C THR A 17 -1.48 20.07 10.56
N PRO A 18 -0.63 20.12 9.53
CA PRO A 18 0.13 21.32 9.23
C PRO A 18 -0.84 22.49 9.01
N ASP A 19 -0.40 23.72 9.29
CA ASP A 19 -1.19 24.91 8.96
C ASP A 19 -1.30 25.02 7.43
N VAL A 20 -2.41 24.53 6.91
CA VAL A 20 -2.68 24.48 5.47
C VAL A 20 -3.70 25.55 5.08
N SER A 21 -3.48 26.19 3.93
CA SER A 21 -4.40 27.19 3.39
C SER A 21 -5.80 26.60 3.12
N ALA A 22 -6.82 27.46 3.12
CA ALA A 22 -8.21 27.06 2.81
C ALA A 22 -8.33 26.40 1.41
N GLU A 23 -7.55 26.85 0.44
CA GLU A 23 -7.48 26.24 -0.90
C GLU A 23 -6.94 24.81 -0.85
N ALA A 24 -5.88 24.58 -0.07
CA ALA A 24 -5.33 23.25 0.09
C ALA A 24 -6.29 22.30 0.83
N GLN A 25 -7.06 22.83 1.79
CA GLN A 25 -8.11 22.05 2.47
C GLN A 25 -9.23 21.65 1.50
N ASP A 26 -9.71 22.55 0.62
CA ASP A 26 -10.72 22.24 -0.39
C ASP A 26 -10.19 21.19 -1.39
N THR A 27 -8.95 21.35 -1.85
CA THR A 27 -8.31 20.36 -2.72
C THR A 27 -8.20 19.00 -2.05
N ALA A 28 -7.77 18.95 -0.78
CA ALA A 28 -7.68 17.72 0.00
C ALA A 28 -9.04 17.03 0.16
N ALA A 29 -10.11 17.81 0.40
CA ALA A 29 -11.48 17.29 0.49
C ALA A 29 -11.93 16.64 -0.84
N ARG A 30 -11.64 17.27 -1.99
CA ARG A 30 -11.95 16.73 -3.32
C ARG A 30 -11.16 15.45 -3.62
N ILE A 31 -9.85 15.44 -3.32
CA ILE A 31 -9.01 14.25 -3.45
C ILE A 31 -9.56 13.12 -2.57
N SER A 32 -9.90 13.41 -1.32
CA SER A 32 -10.47 12.43 -0.39
C SER A 32 -11.79 11.84 -0.88
N ALA A 33 -12.67 12.67 -1.46
CA ALA A 33 -13.92 12.21 -2.05
C ALA A 33 -13.68 11.29 -3.26
N LEU A 34 -12.73 11.64 -4.13
CA LEU A 34 -12.34 10.82 -5.28
C LEU A 34 -11.73 9.49 -4.81
N LEU A 35 -10.77 9.52 -3.90
CA LEU A 35 -10.14 8.32 -3.33
C LEU A 35 -11.17 7.39 -2.68
N ARG A 36 -12.12 7.95 -1.91
CA ARG A 36 -13.23 7.18 -1.33
C ARG A 36 -14.07 6.50 -2.42
N HIS A 37 -14.40 7.23 -3.49
CA HIS A 37 -15.15 6.66 -4.61
C HIS A 37 -14.38 5.53 -5.28
N LEU A 38 -13.11 5.74 -5.62
CA LEU A 38 -12.24 4.74 -6.23
C LEU A 38 -12.08 3.50 -5.33
N PHE A 39 -11.88 3.71 -4.03
CA PHE A 39 -11.79 2.62 -3.06
C PHE A 39 -13.07 1.79 -2.98
N LEU A 40 -14.24 2.43 -3.01
CA LEU A 40 -15.53 1.75 -2.99
C LEU A 40 -15.83 1.06 -4.33
N TYR A 41 -15.37 1.62 -5.44
CA TYR A 41 -15.56 1.06 -6.77
C TYR A 41 -14.80 -0.26 -6.96
N ASP A 42 -13.58 -0.33 -6.41
CA ASP A 42 -12.71 -1.52 -6.50
C ASP A 42 -12.84 -2.48 -5.31
N ARG A 43 -13.63 -2.11 -4.31
CA ARG A 43 -13.71 -2.77 -3.00
C ARG A 43 -13.95 -4.29 -3.07
N GLY A 44 -14.69 -4.76 -4.07
CA GLY A 44 -15.05 -6.18 -4.19
C GLY A 44 -13.87 -7.06 -4.60
N ASN A 45 -12.95 -6.56 -5.41
CA ASN A 45 -11.91 -7.37 -6.03
C ASN A 45 -10.66 -7.48 -5.15
N VAL A 46 -10.13 -6.37 -4.65
CA VAL A 46 -8.93 -6.38 -3.79
C VAL A 46 -9.21 -7.08 -2.46
N LEU A 47 -10.33 -6.76 -1.80
CA LEU A 47 -10.70 -7.40 -0.54
C LEU A 47 -10.94 -8.90 -0.72
N ARG A 48 -11.57 -9.31 -1.81
CA ARG A 48 -11.77 -10.73 -2.13
C ARG A 48 -10.44 -11.47 -2.26
N VAL A 49 -9.46 -10.91 -2.97
CA VAL A 49 -8.12 -11.52 -3.08
C VAL A 49 -7.43 -11.65 -1.72
N ILE A 50 -7.57 -10.63 -0.85
CA ILE A 50 -7.02 -10.68 0.51
C ILE A 50 -7.73 -11.76 1.33
N GLU A 51 -9.05 -11.83 1.30
CA GLU A 51 -9.85 -12.84 2.02
C GLU A 51 -9.52 -14.26 1.52
N GLU A 52 -9.49 -14.49 0.21
CA GLU A 52 -9.12 -15.78 -0.39
C GLU A 52 -7.68 -16.20 -0.05
N SER A 53 -6.76 -15.23 0.13
CA SER A 53 -5.40 -15.53 0.59
C SER A 53 -5.33 -15.99 2.05
N GLY A 54 -6.38 -15.73 2.82
CA GLY A 54 -6.45 -16.02 4.27
C GLY A 54 -5.40 -15.25 5.08
N LEU A 55 -5.02 -14.05 4.63
CA LEU A 55 -4.10 -13.17 5.33
C LEU A 55 -4.86 -12.26 6.31
N SER A 56 -4.28 -12.04 7.49
CA SER A 56 -4.71 -10.95 8.34
C SER A 56 -4.32 -9.60 7.74
N MET A 57 -4.95 -8.51 8.18
CA MET A 57 -4.61 -7.15 7.73
C MET A 57 -3.11 -6.83 7.93
N THR A 58 -2.53 -7.20 9.08
CA THR A 58 -1.11 -6.98 9.35
C THR A 58 -0.22 -7.82 8.42
N GLN A 59 -0.61 -9.07 8.13
CA GLN A 59 0.10 -9.91 7.17
C GLN A 59 0.04 -9.35 5.75
N SER A 60 -1.13 -8.85 5.33
CA SER A 60 -1.29 -8.22 4.02
C SER A 60 -0.42 -6.98 3.88
N LYS A 61 -0.44 -6.10 4.88
CA LYS A 61 0.43 -4.91 4.90
C LYS A 61 1.91 -5.27 4.87
N ALA A 62 2.34 -6.24 5.69
CA ALA A 62 3.73 -6.69 5.71
C ALA A 62 4.15 -7.33 4.38
N LEU A 63 3.26 -8.06 3.71
CA LEU A 63 3.54 -8.65 2.40
C LEU A 63 3.67 -7.59 1.30
N LEU A 64 2.80 -6.58 1.31
CA LEU A 64 2.86 -5.46 0.38
C LEU A 64 4.14 -4.64 0.58
N GLU A 65 4.55 -4.40 1.82
CA GLU A 65 5.78 -3.72 2.17
C GLU A 65 7.03 -4.49 1.71
N LEU A 66 7.02 -5.82 1.87
CA LEU A 66 8.08 -6.71 1.36
C LEU A 66 8.07 -6.84 -0.16
N GLY A 67 6.92 -6.65 -0.78
CA GLY A 67 6.76 -6.73 -2.24
C GLY A 67 7.15 -5.47 -2.99
N GLY A 68 7.47 -4.40 -2.26
CA GLY A 68 7.89 -3.12 -2.84
C GLY A 68 6.80 -2.49 -3.68
N LEU A 69 5.85 -1.79 -3.07
CA LEU A 69 4.95 -0.91 -3.83
C LEU A 69 5.66 0.34 -4.35
N GLY A 70 7.00 0.31 -4.50
CA GLY A 70 7.75 1.47 -4.94
C GLY A 70 9.27 1.34 -4.96
N GLU A 71 9.85 0.31 -4.37
CA GLU A 71 11.31 0.19 -4.31
C GLU A 71 11.77 -1.25 -4.45
N ALA A 72 13.05 -1.44 -4.80
CA ALA A 72 13.67 -2.76 -4.90
C ALA A 72 13.40 -3.58 -3.64
N THR A 73 12.94 -4.80 -3.84
CA THR A 73 12.56 -5.76 -2.80
C THR A 73 13.77 -6.25 -2.00
N GLU A 74 14.37 -5.40 -1.21
CA GLU A 74 15.42 -5.81 -0.29
C GLU A 74 14.83 -6.54 0.91
N ALA A 75 15.61 -7.52 1.40
CA ALA A 75 15.25 -8.21 2.61
C ALA A 75 15.35 -7.25 3.81
N ARG A 76 14.31 -7.18 4.65
CA ARG A 76 14.16 -6.24 5.76
C ARG A 76 14.18 -6.93 7.12
N GLN A 77 14.61 -6.25 8.15
CA GLN A 77 14.48 -6.74 9.51
C GLN A 77 13.04 -6.62 10.01
N VAL A 78 12.65 -7.46 10.96
CA VAL A 78 11.31 -7.39 11.57
C VAL A 78 11.05 -6.04 12.25
N SER A 79 12.09 -5.43 12.84
CA SER A 79 12.02 -4.09 13.44
C SER A 79 11.75 -3.00 12.42
N GLU A 80 12.43 -3.04 11.27
CA GLU A 80 12.23 -2.10 10.16
C GLU A 80 10.78 -2.17 9.62
N LEU A 81 10.26 -3.39 9.44
CA LEU A 81 8.87 -3.60 9.02
C LEU A 81 7.86 -3.12 10.07
N ALA A 82 8.17 -3.31 11.36
CA ALA A 82 7.32 -2.88 12.45
C ALA A 82 7.23 -1.35 12.51
N GLU A 83 8.35 -0.66 12.36
CA GLU A 83 8.44 0.79 12.31
C GLU A 83 7.69 1.36 11.10
N ALA A 84 7.97 0.86 9.89
CA ALA A 84 7.33 1.30 8.65
C ALA A 84 5.79 1.18 8.70
N LEU A 85 5.26 0.17 9.39
CA LEU A 85 3.83 -0.09 9.48
C LEU A 85 3.17 0.40 10.77
N GLY A 86 3.92 1.06 11.65
CA GLY A 86 3.40 1.61 12.91
C GLY A 86 2.85 0.54 13.85
N VAL A 87 3.45 -0.65 13.90
CA VAL A 87 3.02 -1.76 14.76
C VAL A 87 4.14 -2.20 15.70
N SER A 88 3.79 -2.88 16.80
CA SER A 88 4.82 -3.40 17.70
C SER A 88 5.63 -4.54 17.08
N VAL A 89 6.92 -4.63 17.41
CA VAL A 89 7.81 -5.71 16.95
C VAL A 89 7.26 -7.11 17.23
N PRO A 90 6.67 -7.41 18.42
CA PRO A 90 6.02 -8.70 18.67
C PRO A 90 4.84 -8.98 17.74
N SER A 91 4.07 -7.95 17.38
CA SER A 91 2.94 -8.09 16.44
C SER A 91 3.45 -8.38 15.03
N MET A 92 4.48 -7.66 14.59
CA MET A 92 5.12 -7.88 13.29
C MET A 92 5.77 -9.26 13.22
N SER A 93 6.46 -9.71 14.27
CA SER A 93 7.06 -11.06 14.33
C SER A 93 6.00 -12.14 14.08
N ARG A 94 4.85 -12.05 14.75
CA ARG A 94 3.72 -13.00 14.53
C ARG A 94 3.17 -12.93 13.10
N ALA A 95 3.08 -11.74 12.53
CA ALA A 95 2.63 -11.58 11.15
C ALA A 95 3.60 -12.25 10.18
N VAL A 96 4.91 -12.01 10.34
CA VAL A 96 5.98 -12.62 9.55
C VAL A 96 5.98 -14.14 9.69
N ASP A 97 5.81 -14.68 10.91
CA ASP A 97 5.71 -16.12 11.12
C ASP A 97 4.56 -16.73 10.32
N GLY A 98 3.42 -16.05 10.28
CA GLY A 98 2.29 -16.45 9.46
C GLY A 98 2.58 -16.42 7.96
N LEU A 99 3.29 -15.40 7.47
CA LEU A 99 3.72 -15.31 6.07
C LEU A 99 4.72 -16.42 5.71
N VAL A 100 5.70 -16.70 6.57
CA VAL A 100 6.66 -17.78 6.39
C VAL A 100 5.97 -19.15 6.37
N LYS A 101 5.03 -19.40 7.29
CA LYS A 101 4.21 -20.62 7.31
C LYS A 101 3.42 -20.82 6.01
N LYS A 102 2.94 -19.73 5.41
CA LYS A 102 2.23 -19.75 4.11
C LYS A 102 3.19 -19.77 2.91
N ARG A 103 4.50 -19.73 3.14
CA ARG A 103 5.55 -19.67 2.11
C ARG A 103 5.46 -18.40 1.24
N LEU A 104 4.95 -17.30 1.78
CA LEU A 104 4.88 -16.00 1.11
C LEU A 104 6.10 -15.13 1.41
N ALA A 105 6.75 -15.39 2.54
CA ALA A 105 8.03 -14.80 2.91
C ALA A 105 8.99 -15.88 3.38
N SER A 106 10.28 -15.56 3.42
CA SER A 106 11.35 -16.41 3.93
C SER A 106 12.28 -15.63 4.85
N ARG A 107 12.96 -16.35 5.75
CA ARG A 107 14.02 -15.77 6.56
C ARG A 107 15.35 -16.06 5.88
N VAL A 108 16.11 -15.02 5.61
CA VAL A 108 17.44 -15.09 5.00
C VAL A 108 18.49 -14.54 5.98
N GLU A 109 19.71 -14.99 5.84
CA GLU A 109 20.83 -14.43 6.60
C GLU A 109 21.20 -13.06 6.01
N ASP A 110 21.49 -12.11 6.90
CA ASP A 110 22.05 -10.85 6.48
C ASP A 110 23.44 -11.07 5.85
N ARG A 111 23.76 -10.26 4.84
CA ARG A 111 25.04 -10.40 4.12
C ARG A 111 26.24 -9.94 4.94
N GLU A 112 26.03 -8.97 5.83
CA GLU A 112 27.09 -8.36 6.63
C GLU A 112 27.20 -9.02 8.01
N ASP A 113 26.07 -9.34 8.65
CA ASP A 113 26.03 -10.03 9.93
C ASP A 113 25.10 -11.25 9.89
N ARG A 114 25.69 -12.44 9.78
CA ARG A 114 24.95 -13.72 9.76
C ARG A 114 24.12 -14.02 11.01
N ARG A 115 24.30 -13.24 12.09
CA ARG A 115 23.48 -13.35 13.31
C ARG A 115 22.15 -12.65 13.13
N VAL A 116 22.06 -11.73 12.17
CA VAL A 116 20.85 -11.01 11.84
C VAL A 116 20.05 -11.80 10.83
N ARG A 117 18.75 -11.93 11.06
CA ARG A 117 17.80 -12.55 10.13
C ARG A 117 16.95 -11.47 9.48
N ARG A 118 16.99 -11.43 8.17
CA ARG A 118 16.12 -10.57 7.36
C ARG A 118 14.97 -11.36 6.77
N ILE A 119 13.91 -10.66 6.44
CA ILE A 119 12.70 -11.21 5.82
C ILE A 119 12.72 -10.81 4.36
N ALA A 120 12.66 -11.80 3.49
CA ALA A 120 12.56 -11.61 2.04
C ALA A 120 11.22 -12.14 1.53
N ILE A 121 10.66 -11.49 0.53
CA ILE A 121 9.49 -12.01 -0.17
C ILE A 121 9.90 -13.23 -1.01
N THR A 122 9.03 -14.22 -1.11
CA THR A 122 9.23 -15.37 -2.01
C THR A 122 8.59 -15.12 -3.37
N ALA A 123 8.92 -15.94 -4.39
CA ALA A 123 8.25 -15.90 -5.69
C ALA A 123 6.73 -16.06 -5.56
N LYS A 124 6.25 -16.90 -4.61
CA LYS A 124 4.82 -17.04 -4.32
C LYS A 124 4.23 -15.77 -3.71
N GLY A 125 4.97 -15.14 -2.79
CA GLY A 125 4.58 -13.87 -2.18
C GLY A 125 4.50 -12.76 -3.21
N LYS A 126 5.51 -12.64 -4.07
CA LYS A 126 5.55 -11.66 -5.16
C LYS A 126 4.34 -11.85 -6.10
N LYS A 127 4.06 -13.08 -6.52
CA LYS A 127 2.89 -13.36 -7.38
C LYS A 127 1.58 -12.89 -6.74
N LEU A 128 1.42 -13.01 -5.42
CA LEU A 128 0.22 -12.52 -4.73
C LEU A 128 0.16 -10.99 -4.72
N VAL A 129 1.31 -10.32 -4.48
CA VAL A 129 1.40 -8.84 -4.58
C VAL A 129 1.07 -8.38 -6.00
N ASP A 130 1.69 -8.99 -7.02
CA ASP A 130 1.42 -8.69 -8.43
C ASP A 130 -0.07 -8.86 -8.78
N THR A 131 -0.71 -9.91 -8.25
CA THR A 131 -2.16 -10.12 -8.42
C THR A 131 -2.98 -8.96 -7.82
N LEU A 132 -2.61 -8.48 -6.63
CA LEU A 132 -3.29 -7.34 -6.00
C LEU A 132 -3.11 -6.05 -6.80
N VAL A 133 -1.92 -5.83 -7.38
CA VAL A 133 -1.64 -4.69 -8.25
C VAL A 133 -2.51 -4.75 -9.51
N VAL A 134 -2.53 -5.89 -10.20
CA VAL A 134 -3.32 -6.10 -11.43
C VAL A 134 -4.82 -5.89 -11.17
N VAL A 135 -5.34 -6.46 -10.09
CA VAL A 135 -6.75 -6.31 -9.72
C VAL A 135 -7.10 -4.85 -9.43
N ARG A 136 -6.24 -4.13 -8.73
CA ARG A 136 -6.41 -2.70 -8.47
C ARG A 136 -6.36 -1.88 -9.76
N GLN A 137 -5.42 -2.20 -10.65
CA GLN A 137 -5.28 -1.54 -11.94
C GLN A 137 -6.55 -1.70 -12.79
N ALA A 138 -7.12 -2.90 -12.86
CA ALA A 138 -8.35 -3.15 -13.58
C ALA A 138 -9.54 -2.30 -13.06
N GLY A 139 -9.61 -2.06 -11.75
CA GLY A 139 -10.58 -1.12 -11.15
C GLY A 139 -10.37 0.31 -11.63
N MET A 140 -9.12 0.78 -11.67
CA MET A 140 -8.79 2.12 -12.16
C MET A 140 -9.09 2.27 -13.66
N GLU A 141 -8.80 1.26 -14.46
CA GLU A 141 -9.12 1.22 -15.89
C GLU A 141 -10.63 1.32 -16.13
N THR A 142 -11.42 0.57 -15.35
CA THR A 142 -12.89 0.62 -15.42
C THR A 142 -13.41 2.02 -15.06
N PHE A 143 -12.86 2.64 -14.03
CA PHE A 143 -13.19 4.03 -13.69
C PHE A 143 -12.81 4.98 -14.82
N ALA A 144 -11.59 4.90 -15.35
CA ALA A 144 -11.13 5.75 -16.44
C ALA A 144 -11.98 5.59 -17.71
N ALA A 145 -12.43 4.36 -18.01
CA ALA A 145 -13.34 4.07 -19.12
C ALA A 145 -14.74 4.70 -18.93
N SER A 146 -15.19 4.88 -17.69
CA SER A 146 -16.48 5.53 -17.37
C SER A 146 -16.48 7.04 -17.57
N LEU A 147 -15.30 7.66 -17.66
CA LEU A 147 -15.17 9.10 -17.85
C LEU A 147 -15.50 9.53 -19.28
N THR A 148 -16.17 10.68 -19.42
CA THR A 148 -16.28 11.33 -20.73
C THR A 148 -14.90 11.75 -21.25
N ALA A 149 -14.74 11.89 -22.57
CA ALA A 149 -13.49 12.34 -23.18
C ALA A 149 -12.99 13.69 -22.60
N ALA A 150 -13.91 14.59 -22.23
CA ALA A 150 -13.55 15.87 -21.65
C ALA A 150 -13.04 15.72 -20.20
N GLN A 151 -13.68 14.88 -19.41
CA GLN A 151 -13.24 14.57 -18.03
C GLN A 151 -11.86 13.90 -18.02
N ARG A 152 -11.67 12.91 -18.92
CA ARG A 152 -10.40 12.19 -19.03
C ARG A 152 -9.28 13.16 -19.36
N ARG A 153 -9.40 14.00 -20.40
CA ARG A 153 -8.38 14.99 -20.75
C ARG A 153 -8.02 15.94 -19.60
N LYS A 154 -9.02 16.35 -18.79
CA LYS A 154 -8.76 17.20 -17.62
C LYS A 154 -8.01 16.46 -16.52
N LEU A 155 -8.36 15.20 -16.30
CA LEU A 155 -7.70 14.34 -15.31
C LEU A 155 -6.26 14.06 -15.75
N ASP A 156 -6.05 13.69 -17.02
CA ASP A 156 -4.73 13.43 -17.57
C ASP A 156 -3.83 14.67 -17.41
N ALA A 157 -4.31 15.86 -17.80
CA ALA A 157 -3.56 17.09 -17.63
C ALA A 157 -3.23 17.42 -16.16
N ALA A 158 -4.14 17.12 -15.24
CA ALA A 158 -3.88 17.31 -13.81
C ALA A 158 -2.84 16.32 -13.30
N VAL A 159 -2.92 15.06 -13.68
CA VAL A 159 -1.93 14.03 -13.32
C VAL A 159 -0.58 14.35 -13.94
N ASP A 160 -0.53 14.70 -15.23
CA ASP A 160 0.72 15.08 -15.91
C ASP A 160 1.45 16.23 -15.21
N SER A 161 0.71 17.22 -14.72
CA SER A 161 1.29 18.35 -13.98
C SER A 161 1.94 17.94 -12.62
N LEU A 162 1.64 16.76 -12.11
CA LEU A 162 2.23 16.22 -10.89
C LEU A 162 3.42 15.29 -11.17
N MET A 163 3.60 14.85 -12.43
CA MET A 163 4.69 13.95 -12.81
C MET A 163 6.09 14.57 -12.73
N ASP A 164 6.18 15.91 -12.62
CA ASP A 164 7.44 16.62 -12.38
C ASP A 164 7.94 16.43 -10.93
N ARG A 165 7.14 15.82 -10.06
CA ARG A 165 7.52 15.49 -8.68
C ARG A 165 8.17 14.11 -8.64
N ASP A 166 9.37 14.02 -8.11
CA ASP A 166 10.15 12.78 -8.03
C ASP A 166 9.40 11.66 -7.33
N ASP A 167 8.72 11.97 -6.19
CA ASP A 167 7.94 11.01 -5.40
C ASP A 167 6.77 10.38 -6.17
N ILE A 168 6.18 11.11 -7.11
CA ILE A 168 5.07 10.64 -7.96
C ILE A 168 5.60 9.91 -9.19
N ALA A 169 6.67 10.44 -9.81
CA ALA A 169 7.30 9.83 -10.98
C ALA A 169 7.83 8.43 -10.67
N GLU A 170 8.49 8.25 -9.53
CA GLU A 170 8.98 6.94 -9.07
C GLU A 170 7.85 5.93 -8.89
N ALA A 171 6.76 6.33 -8.21
CA ALA A 171 5.59 5.47 -8.03
C ALA A 171 4.96 5.06 -9.37
N PHE A 172 4.93 5.96 -10.35
CA PHE A 172 4.38 5.70 -11.67
C PHE A 172 5.27 4.77 -12.50
N ALA A 173 6.59 4.94 -12.45
CA ALA A 173 7.54 4.06 -13.11
C ALA A 173 7.37 2.60 -12.64
N HIS A 174 7.25 2.40 -11.34
CA HIS A 174 7.04 1.09 -10.75
C HIS A 174 5.73 0.42 -11.21
N LEU A 175 4.63 1.18 -11.30
CA LEU A 175 3.35 0.64 -11.79
C LEU A 175 3.43 0.15 -13.24
N LYS A 176 4.26 0.77 -14.10
CA LYS A 176 4.48 0.32 -15.48
C LYS A 176 5.23 -1.00 -15.56
N GLU A 177 6.12 -1.29 -14.63
CA GLU A 177 6.90 -2.54 -14.60
C GLU A 177 6.04 -3.74 -14.17
N VAL A 178 5.03 -3.52 -13.33
CA VAL A 178 4.19 -4.59 -12.74
C VAL A 178 2.84 -4.73 -13.46
N GLY A 179 2.42 -3.73 -14.21
CA GLY A 179 1.15 -3.73 -14.96
C GLY A 179 1.10 -4.77 -16.07
N PRO A 180 -0.10 -5.15 -16.54
CA PRO A 180 -0.23 -6.00 -17.70
C PRO A 180 0.39 -5.32 -18.93
N ALA A 181 1.22 -6.07 -19.66
CA ALA A 181 1.80 -5.66 -20.92
C ALA A 181 0.72 -5.44 -21.99
#